data_bded0e64165238ea8b2bc9514ef6bab3
#
_entry.id   bded0e64165238ea8b2bc9514ef6bab3
#
_cell.length_a   1.000
_cell.length_b   1.000
_cell.length_c   1.000
_cell.angle_alpha   90.00
_cell.angle_beta   90.00
_cell.angle_gamma   90.00
#
_symmetry.space_group_name_H-M   'P 1'
#
loop_
_entity.id
_entity.type
_entity.pdbx_description
1 polymer ?
#
loop_
_entity_poly.entity_id
_entity_poly.type
_entity_poly.pdbx_seq_one_letter_code
_entity_poly.pdbx_strand_id
1 'polypeptide(L)'
;MAEEKTIENKTRKKTEKEEIKALAAQLAEQQLLIKDAKIPVIVLIEGWAASGKGSLINELISELDPRFYNVASLPVIPEVQTRIPFLSQYAERIPENGKIMLYDSGWMEDVVRKYVRHEITRKQYNKRVQAVKIFERQLRDAGYVIVKLFLNISREKQFERLANLQEHVDTAWRVTEEDRMQFREYKLFEEAYDGFMEKTNDPIPWHVIDGNKRRGKIKDAFQYLVGAIDEALENGRYIGKPFKEDFAMVKMPKLAEVDLNRTISEDEYKSELKRLQSRLSELHNIIYRKKIPVIICYEGWDAAGKGGNIRRVTYPLDPRGVDVIPIASPLPHELARHYLWRFWTKLPRTGHITIFDRTWYGRVMVERLEGFCDEKDWKRAYNEINEFESLLTDWGAVVLKFWIHIDSDVQLERFTLRQNTPEKQWKITDEDWRNRDKWEAYEDAIDEMIEKTSTKNAPWHIIESNDKKYARIKTLKIIVDALEKASEQHMKKLLS
;
A
#
# COMPACT_ATOMS: atom_id res chain seq x y z
N MET A 1 45.69 17.79 35.22
CA MET A 1 45.17 16.56 34.53
C MET A 1 43.68 16.25 34.81
N ALA A 2 43.18 16.10 36.07
CA ALA A 2 41.76 15.84 36.36
C ALA A 2 40.86 17.08 36.10
N GLU A 3 41.29 18.27 36.48
CA GLU A 3 40.57 19.53 36.22
C GLU A 3 40.58 19.92 34.76
N GLU A 4 41.63 19.75 34.02
CA GLU A 4 41.72 19.99 32.58
C GLU A 4 40.76 19.06 31.81
N LYS A 5 40.73 17.76 32.13
CA LYS A 5 39.76 16.79 31.56
C LYS A 5 38.32 17.15 31.90
N THR A 6 38.06 17.75 33.07
CA THR A 6 36.74 18.19 33.49
C THR A 6 36.32 19.44 32.72
N ILE A 7 37.22 20.38 32.47
CA ILE A 7 36.98 21.59 31.67
C ILE A 7 36.78 21.21 30.19
N GLU A 8 37.64 20.38 29.63
CA GLU A 8 37.47 19.86 28.26
C GLU A 8 36.10 19.14 28.05
N ASN A 9 35.71 18.28 28.99
CA ASN A 9 34.40 17.61 28.95
C ASN A 9 33.21 18.57 29.05
N LYS A 10 33.32 19.64 29.86
CA LYS A 10 32.26 20.66 29.95
C LYS A 10 32.20 21.50 28.68
N THR A 11 33.32 21.89 28.11
CA THR A 11 33.38 22.63 26.84
C THR A 11 32.83 21.81 25.69
N ARG A 12 33.27 20.55 25.56
CA ARG A 12 32.74 19.62 24.55
C ARG A 12 31.23 19.41 24.67
N LYS A 13 30.70 19.24 25.88
CA LYS A 13 29.24 19.10 26.12
C LYS A 13 28.48 20.36 25.76
N LYS A 14 29.06 21.54 25.91
CA LYS A 14 28.46 22.82 25.53
C LYS A 14 28.41 22.95 24.00
N THR A 15 29.52 22.67 23.33
CA THR A 15 29.60 22.70 21.86
C THR A 15 28.60 21.72 21.21
N GLU A 16 28.54 20.45 21.67
CA GLU A 16 27.59 19.46 21.19
C GLU A 16 26.11 19.91 21.34
N LYS A 17 25.80 20.64 22.44
CA LYS A 17 24.44 21.17 22.64
C LYS A 17 24.10 22.31 21.68
N GLU A 18 25.07 23.18 21.40
CA GLU A 18 24.91 24.29 20.45
C GLU A 18 24.76 23.76 19.01
N GLU A 19 25.55 22.74 18.64
CA GLU A 19 25.41 22.08 17.33
C GLU A 19 24.04 21.40 17.14
N ILE A 20 23.54 20.68 18.15
CA ILE A 20 22.20 20.05 18.09
C ILE A 20 21.13 21.14 17.94
N LYS A 21 21.26 22.27 18.66
CA LYS A 21 20.29 23.36 18.53
C LYS A 21 20.31 24.00 17.14
N ALA A 22 21.50 24.17 16.55
CA ALA A 22 21.64 24.67 15.18
C ALA A 22 21.00 23.73 14.15
N LEU A 23 21.21 22.41 14.29
CA LEU A 23 20.61 21.40 13.43
C LEU A 23 19.07 21.35 13.59
N ALA A 24 18.54 21.52 14.80
CA ALA A 24 17.10 21.59 15.03
C ALA A 24 16.48 22.82 14.37
N ALA A 25 17.14 23.97 14.46
CA ALA A 25 16.70 25.19 13.74
C ALA A 25 16.74 24.99 12.21
N GLN A 26 17.80 24.38 11.68
CA GLN A 26 17.91 24.04 10.27
C GLN A 26 16.78 23.12 9.81
N LEU A 27 16.45 22.07 10.58
CA LEU A 27 15.34 21.19 10.28
C LEU A 27 13.98 21.92 10.28
N ALA A 28 13.80 22.91 11.18
CA ALA A 28 12.60 23.74 11.19
C ALA A 28 12.50 24.64 9.94
N GLU A 29 13.62 25.20 9.46
CA GLU A 29 13.66 25.93 8.19
C GLU A 29 13.37 24.99 7.02
N GLN A 30 13.98 23.82 6.98
CA GLN A 30 13.72 22.80 5.96
C GLN A 30 12.24 22.37 5.92
N GLN A 31 11.55 22.31 7.08
CA GLN A 31 10.13 21.99 7.13
C GLN A 31 9.29 22.95 6.28
N LEU A 32 9.64 24.24 6.23
CA LEU A 32 8.97 25.22 5.37
C LEU A 32 9.31 24.98 3.90
N LEU A 33 10.57 24.67 3.61
CA LEU A 33 11.03 24.43 2.23
C LEU A 33 10.38 23.16 1.64
N ILE A 34 10.33 22.06 2.38
CA ILE A 34 9.66 20.83 1.90
C ILE A 34 8.16 21.02 1.72
N LYS A 35 7.51 21.86 2.55
CA LYS A 35 6.10 22.21 2.39
C LYS A 35 5.86 22.92 1.06
N ASP A 36 6.67 23.92 0.75
CA ASP A 36 6.54 24.70 -0.50
C ASP A 36 6.89 23.85 -1.73
N ALA A 37 7.94 23.01 -1.62
CA ALA A 37 8.35 22.06 -2.65
C ALA A 37 7.43 20.84 -2.76
N LYS A 38 6.45 20.68 -1.85
CA LYS A 38 5.53 19.52 -1.77
C LYS A 38 6.24 18.17 -1.65
N ILE A 39 7.36 18.13 -0.93
CA ILE A 39 8.15 16.91 -0.69
C ILE A 39 7.65 16.22 0.59
N PRO A 40 7.07 15.02 0.52
CA PRO A 40 6.71 14.26 1.72
C PRO A 40 7.93 13.53 2.29
N VAL A 41 8.06 13.53 3.62
CA VAL A 41 9.19 12.92 4.32
C VAL A 41 8.71 11.83 5.26
N ILE A 42 9.34 10.66 5.22
CA ILE A 42 9.11 9.54 6.15
C ILE A 42 10.40 9.27 6.92
N VAL A 43 10.33 9.26 8.24
CA VAL A 43 11.43 8.90 9.12
C VAL A 43 11.08 7.66 9.91
N LEU A 44 11.76 6.55 9.62
CA LEU A 44 11.67 5.32 10.39
C LEU A 44 12.70 5.34 11.49
N ILE A 45 12.27 5.17 12.73
CA ILE A 45 13.14 5.11 13.90
C ILE A 45 12.98 3.72 14.51
N GLU A 46 13.89 2.85 14.15
CA GLU A 46 13.94 1.44 14.55
C GLU A 46 15.05 1.20 15.58
N GLY A 47 15.12 0.02 16.14
CA GLY A 47 16.20 -0.37 17.03
C GLY A 47 15.73 -1.03 18.32
N TRP A 48 16.69 -1.32 19.18
CA TRP A 48 16.49 -2.09 20.41
C TRP A 48 15.48 -1.46 21.37
N ALA A 49 14.83 -2.30 22.17
CA ALA A 49 14.07 -1.85 23.33
C ALA A 49 14.98 -1.03 24.25
N ALA A 50 14.45 0.02 24.85
CA ALA A 50 15.20 0.98 25.66
C ALA A 50 16.38 1.70 24.96
N SER A 51 16.52 1.63 23.62
CA SER A 51 17.53 2.39 22.87
C SER A 51 17.29 3.90 22.90
N GLY A 52 16.06 4.32 23.27
CA GLY A 52 15.65 5.72 23.40
C GLY A 52 15.09 6.31 22.11
N LYS A 53 14.34 5.53 21.35
CA LYS A 53 13.57 5.96 20.16
C LYS A 53 12.67 7.15 20.46
N GLY A 54 11.77 7.03 21.42
CA GLY A 54 10.87 8.12 21.79
C GLY A 54 11.57 9.40 22.28
N SER A 55 12.73 9.27 22.96
CA SER A 55 13.55 10.43 23.32
C SER A 55 14.16 11.11 22.10
N LEU A 56 14.58 10.33 21.09
CA LEU A 56 15.07 10.88 19.83
C LEU A 56 13.95 11.60 19.06
N ILE A 57 12.77 10.99 18.98
CA ILE A 57 11.59 11.62 18.33
C ILE A 57 11.30 12.97 18.96
N ASN A 58 11.24 13.05 20.29
CA ASN A 58 10.97 14.31 20.99
C ASN A 58 11.99 15.39 20.66
N GLU A 59 13.29 15.05 20.53
CA GLU A 59 14.32 16.00 20.13
C GLU A 59 14.14 16.43 18.67
N LEU A 60 13.88 15.49 17.74
CA LEU A 60 13.70 15.79 16.32
C LEU A 60 12.52 16.73 16.05
N ILE A 61 11.43 16.61 16.81
CA ILE A 61 10.23 17.43 16.62
C ILE A 61 10.21 18.71 17.44
N SER A 62 11.24 18.95 18.28
CA SER A 62 11.21 20.02 19.29
C SER A 62 11.02 21.43 18.73
N GLU A 63 11.54 21.71 17.55
CA GLU A 63 11.45 23.02 16.87
C GLU A 63 10.50 22.97 15.65
N LEU A 64 9.87 21.82 15.36
CA LEU A 64 8.97 21.67 14.22
C LEU A 64 7.56 22.21 14.52
N ASP A 65 6.91 22.79 13.52
CA ASP A 65 5.51 23.14 13.58
C ASP A 65 4.63 21.87 13.56
N PRO A 66 3.84 21.61 14.62
CA PRO A 66 3.06 20.39 14.76
C PRO A 66 1.96 20.19 13.70
N ARG A 67 1.62 21.22 12.92
CA ARG A 67 0.66 21.12 11.81
C ARG A 67 1.20 20.36 10.61
N PHE A 68 2.53 20.23 10.50
CA PHE A 68 3.20 19.65 9.33
C PHE A 68 4.00 18.38 9.63
N TYR A 69 3.86 17.82 10.84
CA TYR A 69 4.35 16.47 11.12
C TYR A 69 3.30 15.62 11.85
N ASN A 70 3.51 14.31 11.78
CA ASN A 70 2.78 13.32 12.59
C ASN A 70 3.77 12.30 13.14
N VAL A 71 3.45 11.76 14.29
CA VAL A 71 4.18 10.64 14.90
C VAL A 71 3.24 9.45 15.01
N ALA A 72 3.67 8.29 14.55
CA ALA A 72 2.91 7.05 14.68
C ALA A 72 3.74 6.01 15.45
N SER A 73 3.14 5.47 16.51
CA SER A 73 3.61 4.27 17.19
C SER A 73 2.55 3.20 16.99
N LEU A 74 2.86 2.19 16.18
CA LEU A 74 1.90 1.18 15.78
C LEU A 74 2.15 -0.12 16.55
N PRO A 75 1.10 -0.73 17.12
CA PRO A 75 1.26 -2.01 17.80
C PRO A 75 1.57 -3.11 16.78
N VAL A 76 2.48 -4.00 17.12
CA VAL A 76 2.68 -5.25 16.37
C VAL A 76 1.53 -6.20 16.73
N ILE A 77 0.57 -6.34 15.80
CA ILE A 77 -0.59 -7.20 15.97
C ILE A 77 -0.15 -8.66 15.72
N PRO A 78 -0.44 -9.61 16.64
CA PRO A 78 -0.14 -11.04 16.43
C PRO A 78 -0.69 -11.53 15.09
N GLU A 79 0.07 -12.40 14.40
CA GLU A 79 -0.28 -12.86 13.06
C GLU A 79 -1.67 -13.48 12.97
N VAL A 80 -2.06 -14.27 13.98
CA VAL A 80 -3.39 -14.91 14.06
C VAL A 80 -4.55 -13.90 14.11
N GLN A 81 -4.29 -12.66 14.53
CA GLN A 81 -5.27 -11.58 14.64
C GLN A 81 -5.20 -10.61 13.45
N THR A 82 -4.16 -10.71 12.63
CA THR A 82 -3.97 -9.84 11.46
C THR A 82 -5.00 -10.16 10.39
N ARG A 83 -5.84 -9.17 10.05
CA ARG A 83 -6.93 -9.33 9.08
C ARG A 83 -6.78 -8.49 7.82
N ILE A 84 -5.72 -7.71 7.71
CA ILE A 84 -5.38 -6.85 6.56
C ILE A 84 -3.92 -7.11 6.16
N PRO A 85 -3.48 -6.76 4.95
CA PRO A 85 -2.07 -6.84 4.58
C PRO A 85 -1.21 -6.05 5.58
N PHE A 86 -0.05 -6.59 5.98
CA PHE A 86 0.75 -5.98 7.05
C PHE A 86 1.21 -4.55 6.76
N LEU A 87 1.43 -4.23 5.47
CA LEU A 87 1.78 -2.85 5.07
C LEU A 87 0.62 -1.87 5.12
N SER A 88 -0.65 -2.31 5.15
CA SER A 88 -1.81 -1.42 5.12
C SER A 88 -1.79 -0.38 6.24
N GLN A 89 -1.44 -0.78 7.46
CA GLN A 89 -1.37 0.12 8.60
C GLN A 89 -0.35 1.27 8.43
N TYR A 90 0.71 1.03 7.67
CA TYR A 90 1.73 2.01 7.34
C TYR A 90 1.32 2.83 6.10
N ALA A 91 0.82 2.14 5.06
CA ALA A 91 0.35 2.77 3.84
C ALA A 91 -0.76 3.79 4.10
N GLU A 92 -1.70 3.49 4.99
CA GLU A 92 -2.77 4.43 5.40
C GLU A 92 -2.23 5.74 5.99
N ARG A 93 -1.04 5.71 6.59
CA ARG A 93 -0.42 6.82 7.33
C ARG A 93 0.71 7.53 6.61
N ILE A 94 0.98 7.18 5.33
CA ILE A 94 1.99 7.94 4.58
C ILE A 94 1.62 9.43 4.57
N PRO A 95 2.60 10.33 4.70
CA PRO A 95 2.33 11.76 4.80
C PRO A 95 1.79 12.31 3.48
N GLU A 96 1.04 13.39 3.60
CA GLU A 96 0.72 14.27 2.46
C GLU A 96 1.98 14.99 1.99
N ASN A 97 1.95 15.41 0.74
CA ASN A 97 2.97 16.27 0.17
C ASN A 97 3.28 17.45 1.11
N GLY A 98 4.57 17.67 1.40
CA GLY A 98 5.03 18.75 2.26
C GLY A 98 4.88 18.49 3.76
N LYS A 99 4.59 17.25 4.17
CA LYS A 99 4.51 16.85 5.58
C LYS A 99 5.53 15.78 5.95
N ILE A 100 5.84 15.68 7.24
CA ILE A 100 6.77 14.71 7.82
C ILE A 100 5.98 13.66 8.61
N MET A 101 6.27 12.38 8.40
CA MET A 101 5.79 11.27 9.21
C MET A 101 6.95 10.59 9.91
N LEU A 102 6.92 10.53 11.24
CA LEU A 102 7.88 9.77 12.04
C LEU A 102 7.21 8.50 12.56
N TYR A 103 7.83 7.34 12.32
CA TYR A 103 7.39 6.07 12.89
C TYR A 103 8.27 5.69 14.07
N ASP A 104 7.67 5.59 15.28
CA ASP A 104 8.31 4.97 16.45
C ASP A 104 8.13 3.45 16.33
N SER A 105 9.10 2.80 15.79
CA SER A 105 9.07 1.46 15.22
C SER A 105 8.10 1.34 14.01
N GLY A 106 8.62 0.82 12.93
CA GLY A 106 7.89 0.70 11.66
C GLY A 106 7.78 -0.76 11.23
N TRP A 107 7.87 -0.96 9.94
CA TRP A 107 7.68 -2.26 9.32
C TRP A 107 8.81 -3.27 9.58
N MET A 108 10.02 -2.83 9.94
CA MET A 108 11.08 -3.76 10.34
C MET A 108 10.70 -4.47 11.64
N GLU A 109 10.27 -3.72 12.65
CA GLU A 109 9.86 -4.28 13.94
C GLU A 109 8.73 -5.32 13.79
N ASP A 110 7.70 -5.03 12.95
CA ASP A 110 6.61 -5.99 12.69
C ASP A 110 7.15 -7.30 12.07
N VAL A 111 7.99 -7.21 11.05
CA VAL A 111 8.49 -8.38 10.32
C VAL A 111 9.47 -9.18 11.17
N VAL A 112 10.44 -8.52 11.81
CA VAL A 112 11.49 -9.18 12.61
C VAL A 112 10.89 -9.85 13.84
N ARG A 113 10.05 -9.14 14.58
CA ARG A 113 9.42 -9.68 15.80
C ARG A 113 8.60 -10.92 15.51
N LYS A 114 7.75 -10.90 14.48
CA LYS A 114 6.94 -12.05 14.06
C LYS A 114 7.78 -13.23 13.60
N TYR A 115 8.90 -12.95 12.94
CA TYR A 115 9.82 -14.01 12.49
C TYR A 115 10.54 -14.66 13.67
N VAL A 116 11.09 -13.87 14.59
CA VAL A 116 11.74 -14.37 15.80
C VAL A 116 10.79 -15.16 16.71
N ARG A 117 9.53 -14.74 16.78
CA ARG A 117 8.48 -15.44 17.55
C ARG A 117 7.89 -16.66 16.83
N HIS A 118 8.40 -17.03 15.67
CA HIS A 118 7.88 -18.11 14.83
C HIS A 118 6.38 -17.95 14.45
N GLU A 119 5.85 -16.71 14.47
CA GLU A 119 4.50 -16.44 14.01
C GLU A 119 4.39 -16.48 12.48
N ILE A 120 5.51 -16.26 11.79
CA ILE A 120 5.64 -16.37 10.34
C ILE A 120 6.79 -17.30 9.97
N THR A 121 6.60 -18.06 8.89
CA THR A 121 7.62 -18.94 8.33
C THR A 121 8.72 -18.14 7.61
N ARG A 122 9.89 -18.74 7.37
CA ARG A 122 10.96 -18.13 6.56
C ARG A 122 10.49 -17.71 5.17
N LYS A 123 9.59 -18.46 4.54
CA LYS A 123 8.99 -18.10 3.26
C LYS A 123 8.16 -16.83 3.36
N GLN A 124 7.33 -16.70 4.39
CA GLN A 124 6.53 -15.49 4.65
C GLN A 124 7.42 -14.30 5.00
N TYR A 125 8.48 -14.50 5.80
CA TYR A 125 9.49 -13.47 6.07
C TYR A 125 10.10 -12.91 4.78
N ASN A 126 10.58 -13.77 3.89
CA ASN A 126 11.17 -13.35 2.63
C ASN A 126 10.17 -12.58 1.74
N LYS A 127 8.90 -12.99 1.69
CA LYS A 127 7.84 -12.25 0.99
C LYS A 127 7.62 -10.86 1.59
N ARG A 128 7.63 -10.73 2.92
CA ARG A 128 7.47 -9.44 3.59
C ARG A 128 8.67 -8.51 3.38
N VAL A 129 9.88 -9.06 3.39
CA VAL A 129 11.09 -8.30 3.01
C VAL A 129 10.96 -7.75 1.59
N GLN A 130 10.53 -8.58 0.64
CA GLN A 130 10.29 -8.12 -0.73
C GLN A 130 9.18 -7.07 -0.81
N ALA A 131 8.09 -7.25 -0.07
CA ALA A 131 7.01 -6.27 0.00
C ALA A 131 7.47 -4.91 0.54
N VAL A 132 8.34 -4.89 1.55
CA VAL A 132 8.95 -3.66 2.08
C VAL A 132 9.80 -2.97 1.01
N LYS A 133 10.66 -3.71 0.30
CA LYS A 133 11.48 -3.15 -0.77
C LYS A 133 10.64 -2.50 -1.88
N ILE A 134 9.57 -3.17 -2.30
CA ILE A 134 8.62 -2.65 -3.29
C ILE A 134 7.97 -1.37 -2.77
N PHE A 135 7.45 -1.38 -1.55
CA PHE A 135 6.77 -0.24 -0.94
C PHE A 135 7.68 0.98 -0.79
N GLU A 136 8.89 0.80 -0.25
CA GLU A 136 9.88 1.87 -0.12
C GLU A 136 10.27 2.45 -1.49
N ARG A 137 10.47 1.58 -2.50
CA ARG A 137 10.81 2.02 -3.84
C ARG A 137 9.67 2.80 -4.51
N GLN A 138 8.43 2.31 -4.45
CA GLN A 138 7.27 3.00 -5.01
C GLN A 138 7.11 4.40 -4.41
N LEU A 139 7.29 4.55 -3.10
CA LEU A 139 7.24 5.84 -2.42
C LEU A 139 8.40 6.75 -2.85
N ARG A 140 9.65 6.25 -2.86
CA ARG A 140 10.80 7.01 -3.34
C ARG A 140 10.59 7.51 -4.76
N ASP A 141 10.16 6.64 -5.66
CA ASP A 141 9.94 6.95 -7.07
C ASP A 141 8.76 7.92 -7.26
N ALA A 142 7.86 7.98 -6.28
CA ALA A 142 6.80 8.98 -6.18
C ALA A 142 7.27 10.31 -5.55
N GLY A 143 8.54 10.43 -5.16
CA GLY A 143 9.15 11.67 -4.65
C GLY A 143 9.15 11.78 -3.13
N TYR A 144 8.91 10.68 -2.40
CA TYR A 144 9.07 10.66 -0.94
C TYR A 144 10.55 10.61 -0.56
N VAL A 145 10.95 11.41 0.41
CA VAL A 145 12.21 11.23 1.15
C VAL A 145 11.97 10.22 2.25
N ILE A 146 12.72 9.13 2.25
CA ILE A 146 12.62 8.11 3.30
C ILE A 146 13.96 7.99 4.00
N VAL A 147 13.96 8.20 5.30
CA VAL A 147 15.11 8.09 6.19
C VAL A 147 14.90 6.92 7.12
N LYS A 148 15.83 5.96 7.12
CA LYS A 148 15.79 4.76 7.97
C LYS A 148 16.91 4.81 9.00
N LEU A 149 16.55 5.01 10.27
CA LEU A 149 17.45 5.09 11.40
C LEU A 149 17.32 3.84 12.27
N PHE A 150 18.43 3.17 12.57
CA PHE A 150 18.47 2.06 13.50
C PHE A 150 19.31 2.41 14.72
N LEU A 151 18.68 2.50 15.90
CA LEU A 151 19.34 2.79 17.17
C LEU A 151 19.95 1.51 17.75
N ASN A 152 21.25 1.33 17.55
CA ASN A 152 21.99 0.19 18.07
C ASN A 152 22.54 0.49 19.48
N ILE A 153 22.29 -0.43 20.42
CA ILE A 153 22.86 -0.41 21.78
C ILE A 153 23.39 -1.79 22.14
N SER A 154 24.40 -1.84 22.99
CA SER A 154 24.89 -3.12 23.49
C SER A 154 23.88 -3.77 24.44
N ARG A 155 24.00 -5.11 24.60
CA ARG A 155 23.16 -5.88 25.52
C ARG A 155 23.24 -5.38 26.95
N GLU A 156 24.46 -5.02 27.40
CA GLU A 156 24.75 -4.47 28.76
C GLU A 156 24.00 -3.12 28.92
N LYS A 157 24.04 -2.28 27.87
CA LYS A 157 23.34 -0.98 27.91
C LYS A 157 21.82 -1.13 27.85
N GLN A 158 21.32 -2.12 27.15
CA GLN A 158 19.91 -2.47 27.16
C GLN A 158 19.46 -2.92 28.56
N PHE A 159 20.23 -3.80 29.20
CA PHE A 159 19.94 -4.26 30.56
C PHE A 159 19.90 -3.09 31.56
N GLU A 160 20.96 -2.27 31.58
CA GLU A 160 21.04 -1.08 32.45
C GLU A 160 19.79 -0.20 32.31
N ARG A 161 19.36 0.08 31.06
CA ARG A 161 18.23 0.96 30.82
C ARG A 161 16.89 0.34 31.17
N LEU A 162 16.70 -0.96 30.87
CA LEU A 162 15.49 -1.68 31.26
C LEU A 162 15.36 -1.77 32.79
N ALA A 163 16.47 -2.04 33.51
CA ALA A 163 16.49 -2.06 34.96
C ALA A 163 16.11 -0.68 35.54
N ASN A 164 16.73 0.39 35.05
CA ASN A 164 16.40 1.76 35.47
C ASN A 164 14.93 2.13 35.22
N LEU A 165 14.36 1.70 34.11
CA LEU A 165 12.93 1.95 33.84
C LEU A 165 12.02 1.19 34.81
N GLN A 166 12.41 -0.01 35.24
CA GLN A 166 11.64 -0.84 36.18
C GLN A 166 11.73 -0.36 37.63
N GLU A 167 12.82 0.28 38.03
CA GLU A 167 13.00 0.80 39.37
C GLU A 167 12.05 1.95 39.73
N HIS A 168 11.58 2.70 38.75
CA HIS A 168 10.71 3.86 38.94
C HIS A 168 9.25 3.52 38.60
N VAL A 169 8.35 3.75 39.55
CA VAL A 169 6.90 3.47 39.42
C VAL A 169 6.30 4.13 38.18
N ASP A 170 6.72 5.36 37.87
CA ASP A 170 6.20 6.14 36.75
C ASP A 170 6.65 5.61 35.37
N THR A 171 7.68 4.77 35.32
CA THR A 171 8.25 4.24 34.06
C THR A 171 8.21 2.72 33.97
N ALA A 172 7.97 2.00 35.06
CA ALA A 172 7.97 0.53 35.09
C ALA A 172 6.99 -0.08 34.09
N TRP A 173 5.84 0.55 33.84
CA TRP A 173 4.85 0.13 32.88
C TRP A 173 5.33 0.14 31.42
N ARG A 174 6.43 0.87 31.12
CA ARG A 174 7.03 0.94 29.78
C ARG A 174 7.80 -0.31 29.42
N VAL A 175 8.18 -1.12 30.39
CA VAL A 175 8.92 -2.37 30.15
C VAL A 175 7.93 -3.50 29.97
N THR A 176 7.69 -3.85 28.73
CA THR A 176 6.74 -4.89 28.34
C THR A 176 7.38 -6.28 28.38
N GLU A 177 6.56 -7.34 28.27
CA GLU A 177 7.11 -8.71 28.11
C GLU A 177 7.87 -8.86 26.79
N GLU A 178 7.51 -8.10 25.78
CA GLU A 178 8.21 -8.04 24.49
C GLU A 178 9.66 -7.54 24.67
N ASP A 179 9.85 -6.47 25.46
CA ASP A 179 11.18 -5.93 25.74
C ASP A 179 12.05 -6.93 26.50
N ARG A 180 11.44 -7.66 27.43
CA ARG A 180 12.12 -8.74 28.19
C ARG A 180 12.50 -9.90 27.29
N MET A 181 11.61 -10.29 26.36
CA MET A 181 11.89 -11.34 25.39
C MET A 181 13.03 -10.92 24.46
N GLN A 182 13.00 -9.68 23.94
CA GLN A 182 14.09 -9.17 23.11
C GLN A 182 15.45 -9.21 23.82
N PHE A 183 15.48 -8.89 25.11
CA PHE A 183 16.71 -8.98 25.91
C PHE A 183 17.15 -10.44 26.14
N ARG A 184 16.23 -11.38 26.44
CA ARG A 184 16.57 -12.80 26.61
C ARG A 184 17.13 -13.40 25.34
N GLU A 185 16.49 -13.11 24.21
CA GLU A 185 16.81 -13.65 22.88
C GLU A 185 17.69 -12.69 22.06
N TYR A 186 18.53 -11.90 22.74
CA TYR A 186 19.30 -10.79 22.13
C TYR A 186 20.02 -11.22 20.83
N LYS A 187 20.75 -12.33 20.83
CA LYS A 187 21.48 -12.81 19.64
C LYS A 187 20.55 -13.13 18.47
N LEU A 188 19.42 -13.71 18.75
CA LEU A 188 18.43 -14.07 17.70
C LEU A 188 17.84 -12.80 17.08
N PHE A 189 17.53 -11.79 17.89
CA PHE A 189 17.10 -10.49 17.38
C PHE A 189 18.21 -9.75 16.63
N GLU A 190 19.46 -9.81 17.10
CA GLU A 190 20.62 -9.21 16.42
C GLU A 190 20.78 -9.77 15.01
N GLU A 191 20.83 -11.10 14.87
CA GLU A 191 20.90 -11.79 13.57
C GLU A 191 19.72 -11.45 12.67
N ALA A 192 18.51 -11.32 13.23
CA ALA A 192 17.30 -11.00 12.47
C ALA A 192 17.26 -9.54 12.02
N TYR A 193 17.71 -8.59 12.85
CA TYR A 193 17.83 -7.18 12.48
C TYR A 193 18.89 -6.97 11.40
N ASP A 194 20.07 -7.55 11.59
CA ASP A 194 21.17 -7.47 10.61
C ASP A 194 20.74 -8.06 9.26
N GLY A 195 20.16 -9.24 9.29
CA GLY A 195 19.67 -9.88 8.08
C GLY A 195 18.50 -9.15 7.40
N PHE A 196 17.68 -8.42 8.15
CA PHE A 196 16.62 -7.57 7.58
C PHE A 196 17.25 -6.31 6.96
N MET A 197 18.14 -5.61 7.69
CA MET A 197 18.81 -4.41 7.20
C MET A 197 19.63 -4.71 5.94
N GLU A 198 20.42 -5.79 5.92
CA GLU A 198 21.18 -6.21 4.75
C GLU A 198 20.28 -6.37 3.51
N LYS A 199 19.15 -7.06 3.65
CA LYS A 199 18.23 -7.34 2.54
C LYS A 199 17.45 -6.11 2.09
N THR A 200 17.20 -5.15 2.95
CA THR A 200 16.42 -3.94 2.67
C THR A 200 17.27 -2.67 2.60
N ASN A 201 18.60 -2.80 2.52
CA ASN A 201 19.50 -1.65 2.38
C ASN A 201 19.38 -0.96 1.02
N ASP A 202 18.91 -1.68 0.02
CA ASP A 202 18.51 -1.18 -1.30
C ASP A 202 16.99 -1.34 -1.46
N PRO A 203 16.25 -0.33 -1.90
CA PRO A 203 16.66 0.93 -2.55
C PRO A 203 17.00 2.10 -1.63
N ILE A 204 16.80 1.99 -0.33
CA ILE A 204 17.03 3.05 0.64
C ILE A 204 17.92 2.51 1.75
N PRO A 205 19.11 3.12 1.99
CA PRO A 205 20.05 2.61 2.97
C PRO A 205 19.57 2.81 4.40
N TRP A 206 20.01 1.91 5.28
CA TRP A 206 19.91 2.06 6.72
C TRP A 206 21.05 2.89 7.28
N HIS A 207 20.73 3.83 8.15
CA HIS A 207 21.70 4.56 8.95
C HIS A 207 21.71 4.01 10.38
N VAL A 208 22.79 3.31 10.75
CA VAL A 208 22.94 2.69 12.06
C VAL A 208 23.62 3.69 13.01
N ILE A 209 22.91 4.04 14.08
CA ILE A 209 23.32 5.06 15.06
C ILE A 209 23.77 4.39 16.36
N ASP A 210 24.95 4.78 16.90
CA ASP A 210 25.36 4.40 18.26
C ASP A 210 24.42 5.00 19.30
N GLY A 211 23.45 4.20 19.75
CA GLY A 211 22.49 4.57 20.78
C GLY A 211 23.03 4.59 22.21
N ASN A 212 24.27 4.16 22.44
CA ASN A 212 24.85 4.10 23.78
C ASN A 212 25.05 5.52 24.38
N LYS A 213 25.38 6.50 23.54
CA LYS A 213 25.60 7.90 23.93
C LYS A 213 24.43 8.79 23.52
N ARG A 214 23.73 9.36 24.50
CA ARG A 214 22.50 10.14 24.24
C ARG A 214 22.71 11.30 23.25
N ARG A 215 23.73 12.17 23.49
CA ARG A 215 23.94 13.36 22.64
C ARG A 215 24.47 12.99 21.26
N GLY A 216 25.41 12.03 21.21
CA GLY A 216 25.97 11.57 19.94
C GLY A 216 24.88 11.04 19.00
N LYS A 217 23.93 10.22 19.50
CA LYS A 217 22.85 9.71 18.69
C LYS A 217 21.90 10.80 18.18
N ILE A 218 21.61 11.83 19.01
CA ILE A 218 20.73 12.94 18.61
C ILE A 218 21.39 13.74 17.50
N LYS A 219 22.67 14.11 17.67
CA LYS A 219 23.42 14.85 16.65
C LYS A 219 23.48 14.08 15.33
N ASP A 220 23.85 12.80 15.39
CA ASP A 220 23.97 11.93 14.23
C ASP A 220 22.64 11.80 13.47
N ALA A 221 21.52 11.57 14.18
CA ALA A 221 20.19 11.50 13.59
C ALA A 221 19.79 12.81 12.90
N PHE A 222 20.05 13.97 13.53
CA PHE A 222 19.77 15.27 12.90
C PHE A 222 20.60 15.48 11.65
N GLN A 223 21.91 15.21 11.71
CA GLN A 223 22.82 15.40 10.57
C GLN A 223 22.37 14.56 9.38
N TYR A 224 22.02 13.31 9.62
CA TYR A 224 21.56 12.42 8.56
C TYR A 224 20.22 12.86 7.97
N LEU A 225 19.24 13.23 8.83
CA LEU A 225 17.92 13.69 8.37
C LEU A 225 18.01 15.01 7.59
N VAL A 226 18.73 15.99 8.15
CA VAL A 226 18.95 17.29 7.50
C VAL A 226 19.62 17.11 6.15
N GLY A 227 20.70 16.30 6.09
CA GLY A 227 21.40 16.03 4.83
C GLY A 227 20.52 15.35 3.78
N ALA A 228 19.68 14.40 4.17
CA ALA A 228 18.76 13.74 3.25
C ALA A 228 17.68 14.70 2.68
N ILE A 229 17.23 15.66 3.50
CA ILE A 229 16.29 16.69 3.07
C ILE A 229 16.98 17.70 2.16
N ASP A 230 18.21 18.15 2.49
CA ASP A 230 18.98 19.05 1.63
C ASP A 230 19.21 18.44 0.24
N GLU A 231 19.63 17.19 0.18
CA GLU A 231 19.80 16.44 -1.07
C GLU A 231 18.51 16.42 -1.91
N ALA A 232 17.36 16.22 -1.27
CA ALA A 232 16.07 16.20 -1.96
C ALA A 232 15.63 17.59 -2.44
N LEU A 233 15.94 18.64 -1.69
CA LEU A 233 15.65 20.02 -2.06
C LEU A 233 16.54 20.49 -3.22
N GLU A 234 17.80 20.08 -3.27
CA GLU A 234 18.76 20.42 -4.32
C GLU A 234 18.50 19.66 -5.62
N ASN A 235 18.29 18.34 -5.54
CA ASN A 235 18.15 17.47 -6.69
C ASN A 235 16.71 17.35 -7.20
N GLY A 236 15.74 17.84 -6.43
CA GLY A 236 14.33 17.64 -6.71
C GLY A 236 13.87 16.18 -6.56
N ARG A 237 12.72 15.87 -7.17
CA ARG A 237 12.16 14.52 -7.13
C ARG A 237 13.14 13.49 -7.71
N TYR A 238 13.38 12.41 -6.99
CA TYR A 238 14.23 11.31 -7.45
C TYR A 238 13.80 10.81 -8.84
N ILE A 239 14.76 10.79 -9.75
CA ILE A 239 14.59 10.26 -11.12
C ILE A 239 15.51 9.05 -11.24
N GLY A 240 15.15 7.93 -10.61
CA GLY A 240 15.85 6.65 -10.77
C GLY A 240 15.53 5.99 -12.11
N LYS A 241 16.36 5.02 -12.50
CA LYS A 241 16.01 4.15 -13.61
C LYS A 241 14.72 3.39 -13.24
N PRO A 242 13.73 3.32 -14.16
CA PRO A 242 12.54 2.56 -13.92
C PRO A 242 12.92 1.11 -13.59
N PHE A 243 12.57 0.67 -12.39
CA PHE A 243 12.69 -0.74 -12.06
C PHE A 243 11.58 -1.49 -12.78
N LYS A 244 11.93 -2.55 -13.45
CA LYS A 244 10.98 -3.44 -14.12
C LYS A 244 11.15 -4.82 -13.53
N GLU A 245 10.12 -5.30 -12.84
CA GLU A 245 10.01 -6.68 -12.43
C GLU A 245 9.42 -7.50 -13.59
N ASP A 246 9.99 -8.67 -13.85
CA ASP A 246 9.47 -9.56 -14.88
C ASP A 246 8.35 -10.42 -14.30
N PHE A 247 7.12 -10.02 -14.58
CA PHE A 247 5.93 -10.80 -14.23
C PHE A 247 5.61 -11.81 -15.33
N ALA A 248 5.17 -13.00 -14.93
CA ALA A 248 4.66 -13.98 -15.87
C ALA A 248 3.29 -13.51 -16.41
N MET A 249 3.27 -13.10 -17.66
CA MET A 249 2.09 -12.53 -18.33
C MET A 249 1.19 -13.60 -18.93
N VAL A 250 -0.10 -13.30 -19.04
CA VAL A 250 -1.10 -14.03 -19.81
C VAL A 250 -1.37 -13.26 -21.10
N LYS A 251 -1.22 -13.93 -22.24
CA LYS A 251 -1.54 -13.31 -23.54
C LYS A 251 -3.05 -13.10 -23.63
N MET A 252 -3.46 -11.87 -23.89
CA MET A 252 -4.84 -11.48 -24.10
C MET A 252 -5.10 -11.07 -25.55
N PRO A 253 -6.32 -11.22 -26.07
CA PRO A 253 -6.71 -10.65 -27.36
C PRO A 253 -6.76 -9.13 -27.28
N LYS A 254 -6.57 -8.44 -28.38
CA LYS A 254 -6.92 -7.02 -28.50
C LYS A 254 -8.44 -6.84 -28.45
N LEU A 255 -8.88 -5.66 -28.02
CA LEU A 255 -10.33 -5.38 -27.92
C LEU A 255 -11.04 -5.54 -29.26
N ALA A 256 -10.44 -5.10 -30.36
CA ALA A 256 -10.99 -5.25 -31.71
C ALA A 256 -11.14 -6.71 -32.17
N GLU A 257 -10.45 -7.67 -31.54
CA GLU A 257 -10.50 -9.10 -31.86
C GLU A 257 -11.61 -9.84 -31.09
N VAL A 258 -12.26 -9.17 -30.12
CA VAL A 258 -13.25 -9.79 -29.23
C VAL A 258 -14.60 -9.92 -29.94
N ASP A 259 -15.14 -11.14 -30.02
CA ASP A 259 -16.47 -11.41 -30.58
C ASP A 259 -17.59 -10.92 -29.64
N LEU A 260 -18.13 -9.75 -29.93
CA LEU A 260 -19.20 -9.11 -29.15
C LEU A 260 -20.63 -9.63 -29.46
N ASN A 261 -20.78 -10.59 -30.40
CA ASN A 261 -22.11 -11.15 -30.80
C ASN A 261 -22.60 -12.26 -29.85
N ARG A 262 -21.96 -12.39 -28.68
CA ARG A 262 -22.34 -13.37 -27.66
C ARG A 262 -23.66 -12.99 -27.01
N THR A 263 -24.61 -13.93 -27.03
CA THR A 263 -25.94 -13.75 -26.45
C THR A 263 -26.37 -14.95 -25.62
N ILE A 264 -27.40 -14.78 -24.81
CA ILE A 264 -28.01 -15.84 -24.03
C ILE A 264 -29.52 -15.70 -24.04
N SER A 265 -30.26 -16.81 -24.15
CA SER A 265 -31.71 -16.79 -24.09
C SER A 265 -32.26 -16.35 -22.75
N GLU A 266 -33.51 -15.85 -22.72
CA GLU A 266 -34.13 -15.38 -21.46
C GLU A 266 -34.26 -16.51 -20.41
N ASP A 267 -34.62 -17.71 -20.84
CA ASP A 267 -34.85 -18.84 -19.94
C ASP A 267 -33.53 -19.39 -19.40
N GLU A 268 -32.49 -19.48 -20.24
CA GLU A 268 -31.16 -19.85 -19.83
C GLU A 268 -30.58 -18.79 -18.86
N TYR A 269 -30.76 -17.50 -19.16
CA TYR A 269 -30.36 -16.43 -18.28
C TYR A 269 -30.98 -16.54 -16.89
N LYS A 270 -32.29 -16.74 -16.79
CA LYS A 270 -32.99 -16.88 -15.50
C LYS A 270 -32.51 -18.09 -14.71
N SER A 271 -32.35 -19.23 -15.39
CA SER A 271 -31.90 -20.48 -14.78
C SER A 271 -30.45 -20.35 -14.24
N GLU A 272 -29.54 -19.90 -15.11
CA GLU A 272 -28.13 -19.75 -14.75
C GLU A 272 -27.90 -18.66 -13.67
N LEU A 273 -28.63 -17.55 -13.75
CA LEU A 273 -28.55 -16.48 -12.74
C LEU A 273 -28.94 -17.03 -11.37
N LYS A 274 -30.00 -17.74 -11.23
CA LYS A 274 -30.47 -18.34 -9.97
C LYS A 274 -29.46 -19.34 -9.44
N ARG A 275 -28.97 -20.24 -10.30
CA ARG A 275 -27.96 -21.26 -9.94
C ARG A 275 -26.66 -20.63 -9.43
N LEU A 276 -26.11 -19.67 -10.18
CA LEU A 276 -24.84 -19.03 -9.85
C LEU A 276 -24.95 -18.15 -8.60
N GLN A 277 -26.06 -17.44 -8.43
CA GLN A 277 -26.29 -16.63 -7.22
C GLN A 277 -26.44 -17.49 -5.97
N SER A 278 -27.15 -18.62 -6.05
CA SER A 278 -27.21 -19.57 -4.93
C SER A 278 -25.81 -20.08 -4.57
N ARG A 279 -25.04 -20.49 -5.59
CA ARG A 279 -23.67 -20.98 -5.36
C ARG A 279 -22.73 -19.91 -4.79
N LEU A 280 -22.84 -18.67 -5.27
CA LEU A 280 -22.04 -17.56 -4.77
C LEU A 280 -22.37 -17.22 -3.31
N SER A 281 -23.64 -17.35 -2.88
CA SER A 281 -24.04 -17.21 -1.47
C SER A 281 -23.38 -18.28 -0.57
N GLU A 282 -23.35 -19.54 -1.03
CA GLU A 282 -22.66 -20.61 -0.31
C GLU A 282 -21.15 -20.35 -0.20
N LEU A 283 -20.53 -19.95 -1.32
CA LEU A 283 -19.09 -19.63 -1.36
C LEU A 283 -18.75 -18.45 -0.48
N HIS A 284 -19.62 -17.44 -0.37
CA HIS A 284 -19.42 -16.30 0.54
C HIS A 284 -19.26 -16.77 2.00
N ASN A 285 -20.10 -17.71 2.46
CA ASN A 285 -19.95 -18.32 3.77
C ASN A 285 -18.63 -19.11 3.94
N ILE A 286 -18.20 -19.79 2.86
CA ILE A 286 -16.95 -20.55 2.87
C ILE A 286 -15.74 -19.62 2.98
N ILE A 287 -15.64 -18.56 2.15
CA ILE A 287 -14.53 -17.61 2.19
C ILE A 287 -14.48 -16.87 3.53
N TYR A 288 -15.64 -16.51 4.12
CA TYR A 288 -15.70 -15.89 5.43
C TYR A 288 -15.07 -16.77 6.51
N ARG A 289 -15.47 -18.03 6.60
CA ARG A 289 -14.94 -19.00 7.57
C ARG A 289 -13.45 -19.32 7.34
N LYS A 290 -13.04 -19.41 6.08
CA LYS A 290 -11.64 -19.69 5.70
C LYS A 290 -10.77 -18.43 5.68
N LYS A 291 -11.32 -17.26 6.03
CA LYS A 291 -10.61 -15.97 6.04
C LYS A 291 -9.93 -15.64 4.70
N ILE A 292 -10.55 -15.99 3.57
CA ILE A 292 -10.02 -15.68 2.22
C ILE A 292 -10.49 -14.29 1.82
N PRO A 293 -9.61 -13.29 1.65
CA PRO A 293 -10.00 -11.97 1.17
C PRO A 293 -10.22 -12.00 -0.34
N VAL A 294 -11.19 -11.21 -0.83
CA VAL A 294 -11.51 -11.15 -2.26
C VAL A 294 -11.57 -9.70 -2.72
N ILE A 295 -10.94 -9.41 -3.84
CA ILE A 295 -10.91 -8.09 -4.48
C ILE A 295 -11.39 -8.26 -5.91
N ILE A 296 -12.43 -7.52 -6.26
CA ILE A 296 -13.02 -7.55 -7.60
C ILE A 296 -12.91 -6.15 -8.21
N CYS A 297 -12.19 -6.04 -9.32
CA CYS A 297 -11.94 -4.80 -10.03
C CYS A 297 -12.83 -4.72 -11.28
N TYR A 298 -13.65 -3.70 -11.37
CA TYR A 298 -14.47 -3.43 -12.54
C TYR A 298 -13.95 -2.21 -13.30
N GLU A 299 -13.53 -2.44 -14.52
CA GLU A 299 -13.28 -1.42 -15.54
C GLU A 299 -14.14 -1.67 -16.77
N GLY A 300 -14.21 -0.73 -17.67
CA GLY A 300 -14.95 -0.87 -18.91
C GLY A 300 -15.53 0.45 -19.40
N TRP A 301 -15.98 0.44 -20.65
CA TRP A 301 -16.54 1.61 -21.31
C TRP A 301 -17.69 2.24 -20.52
N ASP A 302 -17.91 3.53 -20.71
CA ASP A 302 -19.09 4.18 -20.17
C ASP A 302 -20.35 3.57 -20.83
N ALA A 303 -21.41 3.40 -20.04
CA ALA A 303 -22.61 2.64 -20.38
C ALA A 303 -22.42 1.14 -20.68
N ALA A 304 -21.23 0.55 -20.52
CA ALA A 304 -21.02 -0.88 -20.77
C ALA A 304 -21.83 -1.79 -19.84
N GLY A 305 -22.24 -1.33 -18.67
CA GLY A 305 -23.12 -2.09 -17.77
C GLY A 305 -22.49 -2.54 -16.47
N LYS A 306 -21.36 -1.93 -16.06
CA LYS A 306 -20.66 -2.19 -14.79
C LYS A 306 -21.59 -2.28 -13.59
N GLY A 307 -22.32 -1.22 -13.26
CA GLY A 307 -23.20 -1.19 -12.08
C GLY A 307 -24.33 -2.24 -12.12
N GLY A 308 -24.84 -2.59 -13.31
CA GLY A 308 -25.81 -3.67 -13.45
C GLY A 308 -25.23 -5.06 -13.23
N ASN A 309 -23.97 -5.25 -13.53
CA ASN A 309 -23.21 -6.47 -13.27
C ASN A 309 -22.90 -6.57 -11.75
N ILE A 310 -22.32 -5.54 -11.17
CA ILE A 310 -22.03 -5.45 -9.72
C ILE A 310 -23.28 -5.78 -8.90
N ARG A 311 -24.45 -5.21 -9.25
CA ARG A 311 -25.70 -5.49 -8.54
C ARG A 311 -26.07 -6.99 -8.55
N ARG A 312 -25.78 -7.74 -9.64
CA ARG A 312 -26.08 -9.19 -9.70
C ARG A 312 -25.11 -10.00 -8.85
N VAL A 313 -23.87 -9.54 -8.74
CA VAL A 313 -22.86 -10.16 -7.87
C VAL A 313 -23.18 -9.90 -6.40
N THR A 314 -23.54 -8.68 -6.03
CA THR A 314 -23.80 -8.32 -4.61
C THR A 314 -25.12 -8.84 -4.09
N TYR A 315 -26.12 -9.06 -4.96
CA TYR A 315 -27.48 -9.47 -4.56
C TYR A 315 -27.53 -10.70 -3.63
N PRO A 316 -26.79 -11.79 -3.87
CA PRO A 316 -26.84 -12.98 -3.02
C PRO A 316 -25.89 -12.93 -1.81
N LEU A 317 -25.12 -11.86 -1.64
CA LEU A 317 -24.09 -11.73 -0.59
C LEU A 317 -24.65 -11.11 0.68
N ASP A 318 -24.11 -11.49 1.83
CA ASP A 318 -24.37 -10.80 3.09
C ASP A 318 -23.73 -9.40 3.03
N PRO A 319 -24.50 -8.31 3.20
CA PRO A 319 -24.00 -6.94 3.06
C PRO A 319 -22.94 -6.59 4.10
N ARG A 320 -22.80 -7.34 5.20
CA ARG A 320 -21.76 -7.13 6.22
C ARG A 320 -20.39 -7.64 5.77
N GLY A 321 -20.35 -8.51 4.77
CA GLY A 321 -19.13 -9.13 4.25
C GLY A 321 -18.71 -8.61 2.86
N VAL A 322 -19.38 -7.57 2.33
CA VAL A 322 -19.07 -7.02 1.02
C VAL A 322 -19.16 -5.50 1.02
N ASP A 323 -18.12 -4.84 0.49
CA ASP A 323 -18.07 -3.41 0.26
C ASP A 323 -18.01 -3.13 -1.24
N VAL A 324 -18.81 -2.20 -1.73
CA VAL A 324 -18.72 -1.68 -3.10
C VAL A 324 -18.17 -0.26 -3.03
N ILE A 325 -17.01 -0.05 -3.62
CA ILE A 325 -16.28 1.22 -3.57
C ILE A 325 -16.30 1.88 -4.94
N PRO A 326 -17.15 2.90 -5.15
CA PRO A 326 -17.11 3.69 -6.37
C PRO A 326 -15.88 4.62 -6.31
N ILE A 327 -15.10 4.60 -7.38
CA ILE A 327 -13.91 5.45 -7.51
C ILE A 327 -14.25 6.61 -8.44
N ALA A 328 -14.27 7.80 -7.87
CA ALA A 328 -14.42 9.07 -8.60
C ALA A 328 -13.08 9.82 -8.66
N SER A 329 -13.10 11.04 -9.18
CA SER A 329 -11.95 11.95 -9.16
C SER A 329 -11.37 12.04 -7.74
N PRO A 330 -10.04 12.03 -7.60
CA PRO A 330 -9.43 12.01 -6.28
C PRO A 330 -9.66 13.32 -5.53
N LEU A 331 -9.90 13.20 -4.22
CA LEU A 331 -10.03 14.34 -3.30
C LEU A 331 -8.65 14.99 -3.05
N PRO A 332 -8.59 16.27 -2.60
CA PRO A 332 -7.33 16.96 -2.37
C PRO A 332 -6.32 16.20 -1.50
N HIS A 333 -6.79 15.54 -0.43
CA HIS A 333 -5.94 14.74 0.46
C HIS A 333 -5.47 13.42 -0.17
N GLU A 334 -6.20 12.89 -1.18
CA GLU A 334 -5.80 11.73 -1.98
C GLU A 334 -4.74 12.13 -3.01
N LEU A 335 -4.92 13.28 -3.68
CA LEU A 335 -3.94 13.86 -4.61
C LEU A 335 -2.62 14.22 -3.93
N ALA A 336 -2.66 14.55 -2.65
CA ALA A 336 -1.46 14.87 -1.87
C ALA A 336 -0.64 13.63 -1.46
N ARG A 337 -0.99 12.43 -1.90
CA ARG A 337 -0.33 11.16 -1.59
C ARG A 337 -0.10 10.33 -2.84
N HIS A 338 0.66 9.25 -2.70
CA HIS A 338 0.81 8.24 -3.76
C HIS A 338 -0.56 7.75 -4.23
N TYR A 339 -0.78 7.61 -5.54
CA TYR A 339 -2.12 7.29 -6.10
C TYR A 339 -2.72 5.97 -5.59
N LEU A 340 -1.88 4.99 -5.22
CA LEU A 340 -2.35 3.73 -4.61
C LEU A 340 -2.85 3.90 -3.17
N TRP A 341 -2.57 5.02 -2.51
CA TRP A 341 -2.98 5.25 -1.12
C TRP A 341 -4.49 5.07 -0.92
N ARG A 342 -5.30 5.65 -1.80
CA ARG A 342 -6.76 5.57 -1.72
C ARG A 342 -7.30 4.14 -1.80
N PHE A 343 -6.54 3.22 -2.40
CA PHE A 343 -6.89 1.80 -2.52
C PHE A 343 -6.39 1.00 -1.32
N TRP A 344 -5.19 1.30 -0.80
CA TRP A 344 -4.71 0.72 0.46
C TRP A 344 -5.71 0.90 1.61
N THR A 345 -6.37 2.07 1.70
CA THR A 345 -7.36 2.39 2.74
C THR A 345 -8.70 1.66 2.57
N LYS A 346 -8.92 0.97 1.46
CA LYS A 346 -10.19 0.32 1.08
C LYS A 346 -10.06 -1.19 0.86
N LEU A 347 -8.90 -1.76 1.17
CA LEU A 347 -8.69 -3.20 1.05
C LEU A 347 -9.61 -3.98 2.00
N PRO A 348 -10.10 -5.17 1.59
CA PRO A 348 -10.95 -5.99 2.44
C PRO A 348 -10.20 -6.52 3.64
N ARG A 349 -10.93 -6.84 4.69
CA ARG A 349 -10.43 -7.74 5.73
C ARG A 349 -10.48 -9.17 5.24
N THR A 350 -9.65 -10.06 5.82
CA THR A 350 -9.72 -11.50 5.52
C THR A 350 -11.14 -12.01 5.67
N GLY A 351 -11.62 -12.77 4.70
CA GLY A 351 -12.99 -13.31 4.65
C GLY A 351 -14.05 -12.33 4.15
N HIS A 352 -13.67 -11.13 3.66
CA HIS A 352 -14.57 -10.14 3.10
C HIS A 352 -14.26 -9.90 1.62
N ILE A 353 -15.21 -9.28 0.93
CA ILE A 353 -15.14 -8.94 -0.48
C ILE A 353 -15.13 -7.42 -0.62
N THR A 354 -14.17 -6.86 -1.33
CA THR A 354 -14.23 -5.47 -1.82
C THR A 354 -14.38 -5.47 -3.34
N ILE A 355 -15.40 -4.77 -3.83
CA ILE A 355 -15.65 -4.55 -5.25
C ILE A 355 -15.35 -3.09 -5.57
N PHE A 356 -14.36 -2.85 -6.41
CA PHE A 356 -14.04 -1.52 -6.91
C PHE A 356 -14.79 -1.25 -8.23
N ASP A 357 -15.63 -0.23 -8.28
CA ASP A 357 -16.22 0.30 -9.52
C ASP A 357 -15.34 1.45 -10.01
N ARG A 358 -14.52 1.21 -11.00
CA ARG A 358 -13.28 1.86 -11.39
C ARG A 358 -12.17 1.60 -10.34
N THR A 359 -10.91 1.66 -10.76
CA THR A 359 -9.80 1.15 -9.94
C THR A 359 -8.53 1.99 -10.09
N TRP A 360 -7.39 1.45 -9.62
CA TRP A 360 -6.05 2.02 -9.82
C TRP A 360 -5.63 2.12 -11.29
N TYR A 361 -6.33 1.44 -12.17
CA TYR A 361 -6.08 1.50 -13.61
C TYR A 361 -6.43 2.85 -14.24
N GLY A 362 -7.19 3.70 -13.55
CA GLY A 362 -7.39 5.09 -13.93
C GLY A 362 -6.09 5.84 -14.22
N ARG A 363 -4.97 5.49 -13.51
CA ARG A 363 -3.63 6.06 -13.69
C ARG A 363 -3.10 5.89 -15.11
N VAL A 364 -3.35 4.74 -15.74
CA VAL A 364 -2.83 4.40 -17.07
C VAL A 364 -3.87 4.59 -18.19
N MET A 365 -5.09 4.99 -17.84
CA MET A 365 -6.18 5.30 -18.76
C MET A 365 -6.55 6.79 -18.68
N VAL A 366 -7.55 7.14 -17.89
CA VAL A 366 -8.10 8.51 -17.84
C VAL A 366 -7.04 9.54 -17.42
N GLU A 367 -6.23 9.25 -16.40
CA GLU A 367 -5.22 10.22 -15.94
C GLU A 367 -4.12 10.44 -16.98
N ARG A 368 -3.76 9.39 -17.75
CA ARG A 368 -2.84 9.47 -18.88
C ARG A 368 -3.42 10.31 -20.02
N LEU A 369 -4.65 10.00 -20.45
CA LEU A 369 -5.25 10.59 -21.65
C LEU A 369 -5.75 12.02 -21.44
N GLU A 370 -6.16 12.34 -20.21
CA GLU A 370 -6.56 13.70 -19.83
C GLU A 370 -5.41 14.58 -19.31
N GLY A 371 -4.19 14.01 -19.20
CA GLY A 371 -3.01 14.76 -18.75
C GLY A 371 -3.04 15.11 -17.26
N PHE A 372 -3.71 14.29 -16.43
CA PHE A 372 -3.79 14.50 -14.98
C PHE A 372 -2.57 13.99 -14.23
N CYS A 373 -1.66 13.31 -14.91
CA CYS A 373 -0.38 12.89 -14.37
C CYS A 373 0.72 12.96 -15.44
N ASP A 374 1.97 13.08 -14.99
CA ASP A 374 3.14 13.15 -15.87
C ASP A 374 3.35 11.80 -16.61
N GLU A 375 3.98 11.89 -17.80
CA GLU A 375 4.29 10.72 -18.62
C GLU A 375 5.14 9.67 -17.87
N LYS A 376 6.13 10.11 -17.10
CA LYS A 376 6.95 9.25 -16.27
C LYS A 376 6.14 8.49 -15.20
N ASP A 377 5.06 9.10 -14.69
CA ASP A 377 4.25 8.54 -13.62
C ASP A 377 3.32 7.44 -14.15
N TRP A 378 2.61 7.66 -15.27
CA TRP A 378 1.76 6.60 -15.81
C TRP A 378 2.59 5.46 -16.46
N LYS A 379 3.77 5.75 -17.02
CA LYS A 379 4.66 4.69 -17.53
C LYS A 379 5.17 3.76 -16.40
N ARG A 380 5.49 4.34 -15.24
CA ARG A 380 5.89 3.60 -14.04
C ARG A 380 4.73 2.80 -13.46
N ALA A 381 3.52 3.33 -13.54
CA ALA A 381 2.34 2.75 -12.91
C ALA A 381 2.00 1.32 -13.39
N TYR A 382 2.33 0.92 -14.60
CA TYR A 382 2.14 -0.46 -15.05
C TYR A 382 2.86 -1.46 -14.15
N ASN A 383 4.13 -1.18 -13.82
CA ASN A 383 4.90 -2.04 -12.93
C ASN A 383 4.40 -1.94 -11.47
N GLU A 384 4.13 -0.73 -10.98
CA GLU A 384 3.60 -0.51 -9.62
C GLU A 384 2.26 -1.23 -9.38
N ILE A 385 1.40 -1.27 -10.39
CA ILE A 385 0.11 -1.99 -10.34
C ILE A 385 0.35 -3.50 -10.24
N ASN A 386 1.23 -4.05 -11.09
CA ASN A 386 1.55 -5.48 -11.05
C ASN A 386 2.14 -5.89 -9.70
N GLU A 387 3.02 -5.05 -9.14
CA GLU A 387 3.59 -5.24 -7.82
C GLU A 387 2.52 -5.18 -6.71
N PHE A 388 1.65 -4.17 -6.77
CA PHE A 388 0.56 -4.03 -5.80
C PHE A 388 -0.36 -5.26 -5.81
N GLU A 389 -0.77 -5.72 -6.99
CA GLU A 389 -1.57 -6.93 -7.14
C GLU A 389 -0.83 -8.19 -6.70
N SER A 390 0.49 -8.27 -6.93
CA SER A 390 1.32 -9.36 -6.43
C SER A 390 1.36 -9.37 -4.90
N LEU A 391 1.51 -8.21 -4.25
CA LEU A 391 1.44 -8.10 -2.80
C LEU A 391 0.09 -8.57 -2.24
N LEU A 392 -1.00 -8.25 -2.91
CA LEU A 392 -2.34 -8.68 -2.52
C LEU A 392 -2.53 -10.20 -2.68
N THR A 393 -2.07 -10.77 -3.79
CA THR A 393 -2.14 -12.23 -4.01
C THR A 393 -1.20 -13.00 -3.09
N ASP A 394 -0.03 -12.45 -2.76
CA ASP A 394 0.90 -13.01 -1.78
C ASP A 394 0.36 -12.99 -0.35
N TRP A 395 -0.45 -11.99 -0.02
CA TRP A 395 -1.22 -11.97 1.23
C TRP A 395 -2.31 -13.04 1.27
N GLY A 396 -2.72 -13.56 0.11
CA GLY A 396 -3.73 -14.60 -0.04
C GLY A 396 -5.05 -14.11 -0.58
N ALA A 397 -5.11 -12.89 -1.12
CA ALA A 397 -6.30 -12.37 -1.75
C ALA A 397 -6.56 -13.04 -3.11
N VAL A 398 -7.84 -13.29 -3.41
CA VAL A 398 -8.31 -13.55 -4.76
C VAL A 398 -8.54 -12.21 -5.43
N VAL A 399 -7.75 -11.91 -6.47
CA VAL A 399 -7.87 -10.67 -7.26
C VAL A 399 -8.46 -11.00 -8.61
N LEU A 400 -9.65 -10.45 -8.90
CA LEU A 400 -10.37 -10.62 -10.16
C LEU A 400 -10.50 -9.27 -10.86
N LYS A 401 -10.16 -9.22 -12.14
CA LYS A 401 -10.19 -8.00 -12.96
C LYS A 401 -11.08 -8.19 -14.17
N PHE A 402 -12.08 -7.34 -14.28
CA PHE A 402 -13.05 -7.37 -15.37
C PHE A 402 -12.97 -6.11 -16.21
N TRP A 403 -12.76 -6.29 -17.52
CA TRP A 403 -12.98 -5.26 -18.52
C TRP A 403 -14.34 -5.49 -19.18
N ILE A 404 -15.32 -4.62 -18.91
CA ILE A 404 -16.66 -4.73 -19.50
C ILE A 404 -16.66 -4.05 -20.87
N HIS A 405 -16.70 -4.87 -21.91
CA HIS A 405 -16.49 -4.46 -23.31
C HIS A 405 -17.76 -4.38 -24.10
N ILE A 406 -17.95 -3.28 -24.83
CA ILE A 406 -19.01 -3.05 -25.83
C ILE A 406 -18.37 -2.35 -27.03
N ASP A 407 -19.01 -2.41 -28.17
CA ASP A 407 -18.65 -1.57 -29.30
C ASP A 407 -19.17 -0.13 -29.17
N SER A 408 -18.66 0.75 -30.03
CA SER A 408 -18.99 2.17 -29.99
C SER A 408 -20.44 2.45 -30.37
N ASP A 409 -21.04 1.65 -31.23
CA ASP A 409 -22.44 1.82 -31.68
C ASP A 409 -23.41 1.49 -30.56
N VAL A 410 -23.18 0.37 -29.85
CA VAL A 410 -23.95 0.00 -28.65
C VAL A 410 -23.77 1.04 -27.53
N GLN A 411 -22.60 1.67 -27.40
CA GLN A 411 -22.43 2.77 -26.46
C GLN A 411 -23.33 3.96 -26.83
N LEU A 412 -23.31 4.37 -28.10
CA LEU A 412 -24.11 5.50 -28.59
C LEU A 412 -25.61 5.25 -28.38
N GLU A 413 -26.09 4.04 -28.73
CA GLU A 413 -27.46 3.64 -28.47
C GLU A 413 -27.82 3.79 -26.99
N ARG A 414 -26.97 3.32 -26.10
CA ARG A 414 -27.20 3.38 -24.67
C ARG A 414 -27.13 4.80 -24.10
N PHE A 415 -26.28 5.67 -24.65
CA PHE A 415 -26.22 7.09 -24.30
C PHE A 415 -27.51 7.78 -24.70
N THR A 416 -27.96 7.59 -25.94
CA THR A 416 -29.20 8.13 -26.46
C THR A 416 -30.44 7.67 -25.65
N LEU A 417 -30.47 6.38 -25.28
CA LEU A 417 -31.52 5.84 -24.42
C LEU A 417 -31.52 6.50 -23.02
N ARG A 418 -30.33 6.78 -22.44
CA ARG A 418 -30.23 7.46 -21.14
C ARG A 418 -30.73 8.90 -21.23
N GLN A 419 -30.36 9.64 -22.27
CA GLN A 419 -30.80 11.04 -22.48
C GLN A 419 -32.32 11.12 -22.61
N ASN A 420 -32.92 10.14 -23.27
CA ASN A 420 -34.38 10.09 -23.54
C ASN A 420 -35.19 9.47 -22.38
N THR A 421 -34.54 9.02 -21.30
CA THR A 421 -35.17 8.41 -20.12
C THR A 421 -34.99 9.33 -18.92
N PRO A 422 -36.04 10.06 -18.44
CA PRO A 422 -35.91 11.05 -17.36
C PRO A 422 -35.20 10.53 -16.12
N GLU A 423 -35.48 9.30 -15.67
CA GLU A 423 -34.92 8.68 -14.47
C GLU A 423 -33.47 8.23 -14.67
N LYS A 424 -32.92 8.35 -15.89
CA LYS A 424 -31.54 7.93 -16.23
C LYS A 424 -30.68 9.08 -16.74
N GLN A 425 -31.21 10.26 -16.94
CA GLN A 425 -30.47 11.42 -17.45
C GLN A 425 -29.29 11.78 -16.57
N TRP A 426 -29.42 11.63 -15.25
CA TRP A 426 -28.33 11.88 -14.30
C TRP A 426 -27.12 10.94 -14.46
N LYS A 427 -27.24 9.87 -15.25
CA LYS A 427 -26.17 8.89 -15.53
C LYS A 427 -25.31 9.23 -16.75
N ILE A 428 -25.61 10.33 -17.41
CA ILE A 428 -24.83 10.79 -18.57
C ILE A 428 -24.34 12.20 -18.29
N THR A 429 -23.08 12.42 -18.55
CA THR A 429 -22.37 13.68 -18.30
C THR A 429 -21.62 14.12 -19.55
N ASP A 430 -21.16 15.37 -19.58
CA ASP A 430 -20.29 15.86 -20.64
C ASP A 430 -18.95 15.11 -20.71
N GLU A 431 -18.52 14.51 -19.61
CA GLU A 431 -17.33 13.66 -19.56
C GLU A 431 -17.51 12.38 -20.38
N ASP A 432 -18.69 11.75 -20.32
CA ASP A 432 -19.00 10.54 -21.12
C ASP A 432 -18.87 10.81 -22.61
N TRP A 433 -19.34 12.00 -23.07
CA TRP A 433 -19.22 12.40 -24.48
C TRP A 433 -17.79 12.70 -24.89
N ARG A 434 -17.02 13.41 -24.06
CA ARG A 434 -15.61 13.68 -24.32
C ARG A 434 -14.78 12.40 -24.39
N ASN A 435 -15.06 11.42 -23.51
CA ASN A 435 -14.41 10.12 -23.55
C ASN A 435 -14.71 9.38 -24.86
N ARG A 436 -15.97 9.46 -25.33
CA ARG A 436 -16.35 8.87 -26.59
C ARG A 436 -15.63 9.49 -27.78
N ASP A 437 -15.45 10.80 -27.81
CA ASP A 437 -14.74 11.50 -28.89
C ASP A 437 -13.26 11.05 -29.00
N LYS A 438 -12.70 10.47 -27.94
CA LYS A 438 -11.33 9.93 -27.88
C LYS A 438 -11.32 8.38 -27.93
N TRP A 439 -12.33 7.74 -28.50
CA TRP A 439 -12.51 6.28 -28.46
C TRP A 439 -11.24 5.51 -28.85
N GLU A 440 -10.64 5.82 -30.01
CA GLU A 440 -9.43 5.14 -30.49
C GLU A 440 -8.25 5.27 -29.51
N ALA A 441 -8.03 6.46 -28.96
CA ALA A 441 -6.96 6.67 -28.00
C ALA A 441 -7.19 5.90 -26.69
N TYR A 442 -8.46 5.79 -26.26
CA TYR A 442 -8.81 4.95 -25.11
C TYR A 442 -8.61 3.47 -25.42
N GLU A 443 -9.02 3.00 -26.63
CA GLU A 443 -8.85 1.61 -27.04
C GLU A 443 -7.38 1.19 -27.03
N ASP A 444 -6.50 2.02 -27.61
CA ASP A 444 -5.05 1.80 -27.58
C ASP A 444 -4.50 1.75 -26.14
N ALA A 445 -4.92 2.65 -25.28
CA ALA A 445 -4.48 2.69 -23.88
C ALA A 445 -4.97 1.48 -23.08
N ILE A 446 -6.17 0.99 -23.37
CA ILE A 446 -6.77 -0.18 -22.73
C ILE A 446 -6.06 -1.46 -23.20
N ASP A 447 -5.81 -1.60 -24.50
CA ASP A 447 -5.07 -2.74 -25.04
C ASP A 447 -3.67 -2.82 -24.42
N GLU A 448 -2.96 -1.68 -24.33
CA GLU A 448 -1.66 -1.59 -23.65
C GLU A 448 -1.76 -1.93 -22.16
N MET A 449 -2.80 -1.46 -21.48
CA MET A 449 -3.05 -1.77 -20.07
C MET A 449 -3.25 -3.27 -19.87
N ILE A 450 -4.12 -3.89 -20.66
CA ILE A 450 -4.42 -5.32 -20.57
C ILE A 450 -3.16 -6.15 -20.87
N GLU A 451 -2.42 -5.81 -21.92
CA GLU A 451 -1.17 -6.48 -22.29
C GLU A 451 -0.12 -6.41 -21.17
N LYS A 452 0.10 -5.23 -20.59
CA LYS A 452 1.14 -4.99 -19.59
C LYS A 452 0.77 -5.39 -18.16
N THR A 453 -0.50 -5.69 -17.89
CA THR A 453 -0.95 -5.98 -16.53
C THR A 453 -1.77 -7.27 -16.38
N SER A 454 -1.91 -8.09 -17.43
CA SER A 454 -2.54 -9.41 -17.31
C SER A 454 -1.55 -10.44 -16.78
N THR A 455 -1.25 -10.38 -15.49
CA THR A 455 -0.33 -11.33 -14.86
C THR A 455 -0.99 -12.67 -14.59
N LYS A 456 -0.21 -13.76 -14.47
CA LYS A 456 -0.76 -15.10 -14.13
C LYS A 456 -1.47 -15.13 -12.77
N ASN A 457 -1.05 -14.28 -11.84
CA ASN A 457 -1.64 -14.23 -10.50
C ASN A 457 -2.95 -13.43 -10.46
N ALA A 458 -3.09 -12.45 -11.36
CA ALA A 458 -4.26 -11.60 -11.49
C ALA A 458 -4.50 -11.29 -12.99
N PRO A 459 -5.03 -12.24 -13.78
CA PRO A 459 -5.31 -12.01 -15.20
C PRO A 459 -6.54 -11.13 -15.40
N TRP A 460 -6.56 -10.41 -16.51
CA TRP A 460 -7.75 -9.73 -16.98
C TRP A 460 -8.78 -10.71 -17.54
N HIS A 461 -10.04 -10.40 -17.33
CA HIS A 461 -11.17 -11.06 -17.97
C HIS A 461 -11.94 -10.04 -18.80
N ILE A 462 -11.90 -10.17 -20.12
CA ILE A 462 -12.71 -9.35 -21.02
C ILE A 462 -14.12 -9.93 -21.05
N ILE A 463 -15.11 -9.10 -20.77
CA ILE A 463 -16.51 -9.48 -20.65
C ILE A 463 -17.31 -8.80 -21.77
N GLU A 464 -17.71 -9.56 -22.75
CA GLU A 464 -18.56 -9.11 -23.86
C GLU A 464 -19.91 -8.68 -23.31
N SER A 465 -20.28 -7.41 -23.54
CA SER A 465 -21.43 -6.80 -22.87
C SER A 465 -22.40 -6.09 -23.84
N ASN A 466 -22.34 -6.35 -25.13
CA ASN A 466 -23.42 -5.98 -26.03
C ASN A 466 -24.73 -6.62 -25.56
N ASP A 467 -24.73 -7.91 -25.23
CA ASP A 467 -25.80 -8.54 -24.43
C ASP A 467 -25.47 -8.47 -22.94
N LYS A 468 -26.18 -7.62 -22.20
CA LYS A 468 -26.02 -7.46 -20.75
C LYS A 468 -26.30 -8.73 -19.95
N LYS A 469 -27.18 -9.62 -20.46
CA LYS A 469 -27.52 -10.88 -19.79
C LYS A 469 -26.35 -11.85 -19.88
N TYR A 470 -25.78 -12.01 -21.08
CA TYR A 470 -24.56 -12.79 -21.28
C TYR A 470 -23.41 -12.32 -20.38
N ALA A 471 -23.13 -11.01 -20.39
CA ALA A 471 -22.08 -10.41 -19.56
C ALA A 471 -22.21 -10.75 -18.08
N ARG A 472 -23.42 -10.67 -17.54
CA ARG A 472 -23.71 -10.99 -16.12
C ARG A 472 -23.45 -12.45 -15.79
N ILE A 473 -23.88 -13.36 -16.65
CA ILE A 473 -23.65 -14.80 -16.45
C ILE A 473 -22.19 -15.15 -16.56
N LYS A 474 -21.49 -14.63 -17.59
CA LYS A 474 -20.03 -14.84 -17.75
C LYS A 474 -19.25 -14.36 -16.52
N THR A 475 -19.54 -13.16 -16.03
CA THR A 475 -18.88 -12.62 -14.83
C THR A 475 -19.15 -13.48 -13.60
N LEU A 476 -20.39 -13.86 -13.34
CA LEU A 476 -20.75 -14.70 -12.21
C LEU A 476 -20.06 -16.08 -12.27
N LYS A 477 -19.99 -16.71 -13.45
CA LYS A 477 -19.25 -17.98 -13.65
C LYS A 477 -17.79 -17.82 -13.24
N ILE A 478 -17.10 -16.80 -13.74
CA ILE A 478 -15.69 -16.55 -13.42
C ILE A 478 -15.48 -16.35 -11.92
N ILE A 479 -16.35 -15.58 -11.26
CA ILE A 479 -16.27 -15.35 -9.81
C ILE A 479 -16.47 -16.68 -9.05
N VAL A 480 -17.51 -17.44 -9.38
CA VAL A 480 -17.78 -18.73 -8.72
C VAL A 480 -16.61 -19.69 -8.88
N ASP A 481 -16.10 -19.88 -10.10
CA ASP A 481 -14.97 -20.76 -10.39
C ASP A 481 -13.70 -20.36 -9.63
N ALA A 482 -13.42 -19.04 -9.55
CA ALA A 482 -12.27 -18.53 -8.83
C ALA A 482 -12.38 -18.76 -7.31
N LEU A 483 -13.55 -18.57 -6.72
CA LEU A 483 -13.77 -18.78 -5.28
C LEU A 483 -13.77 -20.27 -4.92
N GLU A 484 -14.29 -21.15 -5.78
CA GLU A 484 -14.20 -22.60 -5.63
C GLU A 484 -12.73 -23.04 -5.58
N LYS A 485 -11.96 -22.66 -6.60
CA LYS A 485 -10.52 -22.94 -6.68
C LYS A 485 -9.76 -22.44 -5.45
N ALA A 486 -10.02 -21.20 -5.01
CA ALA A 486 -9.36 -20.63 -3.83
C ALA A 486 -9.72 -21.41 -2.56
N SER A 487 -10.98 -21.82 -2.42
CA SER A 487 -11.45 -22.61 -1.28
C SER A 487 -10.79 -24.00 -1.23
N GLU A 488 -10.60 -24.66 -2.36
CA GLU A 488 -9.92 -25.96 -2.46
C GLU A 488 -8.43 -25.84 -2.15
N GLN A 489 -7.75 -24.82 -2.69
CA GLN A 489 -6.34 -24.58 -2.41
C GLN A 489 -6.08 -24.31 -0.93
N HIS A 490 -6.98 -23.59 -0.26
CA HIS A 490 -6.88 -23.33 1.17
C HIS A 490 -6.99 -24.64 1.97
N MET A 491 -7.87 -25.57 1.58
CA MET A 491 -7.98 -26.90 2.22
C MET A 491 -6.71 -27.72 2.08
N LYS A 492 -6.10 -27.74 0.88
CA LYS A 492 -4.84 -28.46 0.65
C LYS A 492 -3.70 -27.93 1.52
N LYS A 493 -3.64 -26.59 1.74
CA LYS A 493 -2.63 -25.97 2.63
C LYS A 493 -2.81 -26.30 4.12
N LEU A 494 -4.03 -26.62 4.56
CA LEU A 494 -4.29 -27.01 5.95
C LEU A 494 -4.00 -28.50 6.20
N LEU A 495 -3.96 -29.31 5.15
CA LEU A 495 -3.70 -30.76 5.23
C LEU A 495 -2.24 -31.13 4.95
N SER A 496 -1.43 -30.18 4.45
CA SER A 496 0.03 -30.30 4.24
C SER A 496 0.81 -29.65 5.38
#